data_bb5f4d88fe5e7444c26197fad9cac903
#
_entry.id   bb5f4d88fe5e7444c26197fad9cac903
#
_cell.length_a   1.000
_cell.length_b   1.000
_cell.length_c   1.000
_cell.angle_alpha   90.00
_cell.angle_beta   90.00
_cell.angle_gamma   90.00
#
_symmetry.space_group_name_H-M   'P 1'
#
loop_
_entity.id
_entity.type
_entity.pdbx_description
1 polymer ?
#
loop_
_entity_poly.entity_id
_entity_poly.type
_entity_poly.pdbx_seq_one_letter_code
_entity_poly.pdbx_strand_id
1 'polypeptide(L)'
;MAWKPIYTPTDNEVVEFKKQHSGKVRILVDENAGQEVARFLEGSFNTKYVGDLGLCGKSDEEVFAAAWSEKRVIVTHDSDFLNDRRFPPHRNPGVIRLAAGADGRDDEGLRRSLTIALMITGSFGSWLIGKKIDFTSPDYFTIHDGYSKRRMRWIAHQPAEEWVEDES
;
A
#
# COMPACT_ATOMS: atom_id res chain seq x y z
N MET A 1 -17.92 -9.88 15.26
CA MET A 1 -16.48 -9.63 15.08
C MET A 1 -15.94 -8.87 16.28
N ALA A 2 -14.89 -9.39 16.88
CA ALA A 2 -14.17 -8.67 17.91
C ALA A 2 -13.01 -7.89 17.30
N TRP A 3 -12.84 -6.66 17.76
CA TRP A 3 -11.72 -5.82 17.35
C TRP A 3 -10.82 -5.58 18.55
N LYS A 4 -9.51 -5.71 18.34
CA LYS A 4 -8.51 -5.45 19.38
C LYS A 4 -7.62 -4.28 18.98
N PRO A 5 -7.19 -3.43 19.91
CA PRO A 5 -6.20 -2.41 19.63
C PRO A 5 -4.89 -3.06 19.16
N ILE A 6 -4.27 -2.43 18.17
CA ILE A 6 -2.91 -2.74 17.75
C ILE A 6 -2.06 -1.49 17.98
N TYR A 7 -0.75 -1.66 17.89
CA TYR A 7 0.17 -0.53 17.97
C TYR A 7 -0.18 0.51 16.91
N THR A 8 -0.48 1.73 17.36
CA THR A 8 -0.72 2.87 16.50
C THR A 8 0.47 3.82 16.57
N PRO A 9 1.16 4.07 15.45
CA PRO A 9 2.28 5.00 15.43
C PRO A 9 1.85 6.41 15.81
N THR A 10 2.66 7.09 16.62
CA THR A 10 2.51 8.51 16.87
C THR A 10 2.93 9.31 15.63
N ASP A 11 2.55 10.59 15.57
CA ASP A 11 2.96 11.47 14.47
C ASP A 11 4.49 11.55 14.36
N ASN A 12 5.19 11.61 15.49
CA ASN A 12 6.66 11.62 15.51
C ASN A 12 7.25 10.34 14.95
N GLU A 13 6.69 9.19 15.28
CA GLU A 13 7.13 7.90 14.76
C GLU A 13 6.92 7.80 13.26
N VAL A 14 5.80 8.31 12.74
CA VAL A 14 5.54 8.36 11.29
C VAL A 14 6.57 9.25 10.59
N VAL A 15 6.90 10.41 11.16
CA VAL A 15 7.92 11.32 10.62
C VAL A 15 9.30 10.65 10.61
N GLU A 16 9.69 9.99 11.70
CA GLU A 16 10.98 9.29 11.79
C GLU A 16 11.04 8.10 10.80
N PHE A 17 9.97 7.35 10.66
CA PHE A 17 9.88 6.28 9.65
C PHE A 17 10.13 6.83 8.24
N LYS A 18 9.46 7.92 7.87
CA LYS A 18 9.66 8.58 6.57
C LYS A 18 11.12 9.00 6.36
N LYS A 19 11.77 9.57 7.37
CA LYS A 19 13.18 9.94 7.28
C LYS A 19 14.10 8.75 7.08
N GLN A 20 13.90 7.69 7.86
CA GLN A 20 14.78 6.51 7.85
C GLN A 20 14.60 5.65 6.59
N HIS A 21 13.39 5.60 6.04
CA HIS A 21 13.03 4.69 4.96
C HIS A 21 12.67 5.38 3.64
N SER A 22 12.75 6.72 3.59
CA SER A 22 12.57 7.46 2.34
C SER A 22 13.55 6.98 1.28
N GLY A 23 13.04 6.68 0.09
CA GLY A 23 13.83 6.14 -1.02
C GLY A 23 14.14 4.65 -0.93
N LYS A 24 13.97 4.00 0.21
CA LYS A 24 14.15 2.55 0.37
C LYS A 24 12.90 1.76 0.01
N VAL A 25 11.73 2.24 0.41
CA VAL A 25 10.46 1.66 -0.04
C VAL A 25 10.22 2.08 -1.49
N ARG A 26 10.19 1.11 -2.38
CA ARG A 26 10.11 1.33 -3.82
C ARG A 26 8.70 1.02 -4.32
N ILE A 27 8.11 1.97 -5.03
CA ILE A 27 6.72 1.88 -5.49
C ILE A 27 6.68 2.05 -7.01
N LEU A 28 5.80 1.29 -7.66
CA LEU A 28 5.37 1.47 -9.04
C LEU A 28 3.89 1.80 -9.04
N VAL A 29 3.53 2.98 -9.51
CA VAL A 29 2.14 3.43 -9.60
C VAL A 29 1.57 3.04 -10.95
N ASP A 30 0.48 2.27 -10.92
CA ASP A 30 -0.24 1.81 -12.10
C ASP A 30 -1.01 2.94 -12.79
N GLU A 31 -1.32 2.73 -14.07
CA GLU A 31 -1.96 3.73 -14.92
C GLU A 31 -3.30 4.22 -14.35
N ASN A 32 -4.12 3.31 -13.82
CA ASN A 32 -5.43 3.68 -13.28
C ASN A 32 -5.38 4.42 -11.94
N ALA A 33 -4.29 4.34 -11.19
CA ALA A 33 -4.09 5.16 -10.00
C ALA A 33 -3.68 6.59 -10.37
N GLY A 34 -2.98 6.75 -11.48
CA GLY A 34 -2.69 8.03 -12.09
C GLY A 34 -1.39 8.69 -11.66
N GLN A 35 -0.93 9.64 -12.47
CA GLN A 35 0.30 10.39 -12.23
C GLN A 35 0.26 11.24 -10.97
N GLU A 36 -0.90 11.74 -10.58
CA GLU A 36 -1.03 12.56 -9.39
C GLU A 36 -0.72 11.78 -8.13
N VAL A 37 -1.22 10.55 -8.04
CA VAL A 37 -0.87 9.63 -6.93
C VAL A 37 0.64 9.40 -6.89
N ALA A 38 1.27 9.19 -8.05
CA ALA A 38 2.72 9.03 -8.13
C ALA A 38 3.46 10.26 -7.59
N ARG A 39 3.04 11.46 -7.95
CA ARG A 39 3.65 12.72 -7.46
C ARG A 39 3.54 12.86 -5.95
N PHE A 40 2.41 12.50 -5.38
CA PHE A 40 2.22 12.56 -3.93
C PHE A 40 3.10 11.56 -3.18
N LEU A 41 3.26 10.36 -3.74
CA LEU A 41 4.08 9.32 -3.11
C LEU A 41 5.58 9.59 -3.24
N GLU A 42 6.02 10.30 -4.25
CA GLU A 42 7.43 10.68 -4.45
C GLU A 42 8.02 11.42 -3.25
N GLY A 43 7.21 12.18 -2.52
CA GLY A 43 7.66 12.89 -1.33
C GLY A 43 8.06 12.00 -0.15
N SER A 44 7.64 10.73 -0.16
CA SER A 44 7.86 9.80 0.97
C SER A 44 8.51 8.48 0.55
N PHE A 45 8.44 8.11 -0.73
CA PHE A 45 8.86 6.81 -1.23
C PHE A 45 9.64 6.96 -2.54
N ASN A 46 10.47 5.97 -2.85
CA ASN A 46 11.09 5.86 -4.18
C ASN A 46 10.01 5.41 -5.19
N THR A 47 9.40 6.34 -5.86
CA THR A 47 8.21 6.12 -6.68
C THR A 47 8.52 6.30 -8.16
N LYS A 48 8.04 5.36 -8.98
CA LYS A 48 7.93 5.49 -10.43
C LYS A 48 6.48 5.32 -10.85
N TYR A 49 6.11 6.00 -11.91
CA TYR A 49 4.86 5.80 -12.63
C TYR A 49 5.10 4.85 -13.81
N VAL A 50 4.11 4.04 -14.18
CA VAL A 50 4.24 3.09 -15.30
C VAL A 50 4.63 3.77 -16.61
N GLY A 51 4.21 5.02 -16.83
CA GLY A 51 4.62 5.81 -17.99
C GLY A 51 6.11 6.07 -18.05
N ASP A 52 6.81 6.19 -16.92
CA ASP A 52 8.24 6.39 -16.85
C ASP A 52 9.03 5.16 -17.33
N LEU A 53 8.39 3.99 -17.32
CA LEU A 53 8.95 2.72 -17.78
C LEU A 53 8.43 2.31 -19.16
N GLY A 54 7.66 3.17 -19.84
CA GLY A 54 7.06 2.84 -21.13
C GLY A 54 5.97 1.77 -21.05
N LEU A 55 5.30 1.62 -19.92
CA LEU A 55 4.32 0.56 -19.66
C LEU A 55 2.87 1.01 -19.80
N CYS A 56 2.58 2.27 -20.14
CA CYS A 56 1.21 2.71 -20.38
C CYS A 56 0.58 1.90 -21.53
N GLY A 57 -0.64 1.44 -21.32
CA GLY A 57 -1.35 0.58 -22.28
C GLY A 57 -0.87 -0.87 -22.34
N LYS A 58 0.10 -1.24 -21.53
CA LYS A 58 0.58 -2.62 -21.42
C LYS A 58 -0.33 -3.45 -20.52
N SER A 59 -0.23 -4.78 -20.64
CA SER A 59 -1.02 -5.70 -19.83
C SER A 59 -0.63 -5.64 -18.35
N ASP A 60 -1.54 -6.06 -17.48
CA ASP A 60 -1.27 -6.17 -16.06
C ASP A 60 -0.10 -7.12 -15.78
N GLU A 61 0.02 -8.19 -16.56
CA GLU A 61 1.14 -9.15 -16.46
C GLU A 61 2.48 -8.49 -16.77
N GLU A 62 2.54 -7.59 -17.74
CA GLU A 62 3.76 -6.84 -18.06
C GLU A 62 4.11 -5.84 -16.96
N VAL A 63 3.12 -5.15 -16.41
CA VAL A 63 3.30 -4.25 -15.27
C VAL A 63 3.80 -5.02 -14.05
N PHE A 64 3.19 -6.16 -13.77
CA PHE A 64 3.57 -7.02 -12.66
C PHE A 64 5.01 -7.56 -12.81
N ALA A 65 5.38 -8.00 -14.01
CA ALA A 65 6.74 -8.47 -14.29
C ALA A 65 7.79 -7.36 -14.12
N ALA A 66 7.48 -6.15 -14.55
CA ALA A 66 8.36 -5.00 -14.35
C ALA A 66 8.52 -4.64 -12.88
N ALA A 67 7.43 -4.66 -12.12
CA ALA A 67 7.44 -4.42 -10.68
C ALA A 67 8.30 -5.46 -9.95
N TRP A 68 8.17 -6.73 -10.31
CA TRP A 68 9.01 -7.80 -9.78
C TRP A 68 10.50 -7.57 -10.10
N SER A 69 10.82 -7.29 -11.35
CA SER A 69 12.19 -7.04 -11.80
C SER A 69 12.84 -5.87 -11.08
N GLU A 70 12.11 -4.79 -10.90
CA GLU A 70 12.60 -3.59 -10.21
C GLU A 70 12.43 -3.60 -8.70
N LYS A 71 11.84 -4.65 -8.13
CA LYS A 71 11.55 -4.77 -6.70
C LYS A 71 10.70 -3.59 -6.20
N ARG A 72 9.58 -3.34 -6.89
CA ARG A 72 8.64 -2.27 -6.56
C ARG A 72 7.29 -2.82 -6.17
N VAL A 73 6.71 -2.29 -5.11
CA VAL A 73 5.33 -2.55 -4.72
C VAL A 73 4.41 -1.85 -5.73
N ILE A 74 3.39 -2.54 -6.22
CA ILE A 74 2.41 -1.96 -7.13
C ILE A 74 1.36 -1.22 -6.32
N VAL A 75 1.12 0.04 -6.67
CA VAL A 75 0.00 0.84 -6.16
C VAL A 75 -1.00 1.04 -7.28
N THR A 76 -2.23 0.61 -7.07
CA THR A 76 -3.28 0.54 -8.10
C THR A 76 -4.67 0.78 -7.51
N HIS A 77 -5.66 1.10 -8.35
CA HIS A 77 -7.08 1.03 -8.01
C HIS A 77 -7.71 -0.28 -8.48
N ASP A 78 -7.01 -1.06 -9.32
CA ASP A 78 -7.55 -2.25 -9.95
C ASP A 78 -7.48 -3.45 -9.02
N SER A 79 -8.64 -4.06 -8.74
CA SER A 79 -8.74 -5.27 -7.93
C SER A 79 -8.19 -6.53 -8.63
N ASP A 80 -7.95 -6.48 -9.93
CA ASP A 80 -7.43 -7.63 -10.68
C ASP A 80 -6.05 -8.07 -10.18
N PHE A 81 -5.22 -7.13 -9.71
CA PHE A 81 -3.93 -7.44 -9.10
C PHE A 81 -4.03 -8.22 -7.78
N LEU A 82 -5.21 -8.26 -7.17
CA LEU A 82 -5.46 -9.05 -5.97
C LEU A 82 -5.75 -10.53 -6.28
N ASN A 83 -5.93 -10.89 -7.54
CA ASN A 83 -6.25 -12.24 -7.97
C ASN A 83 -5.02 -13.16 -7.88
N ASP A 84 -5.06 -14.12 -6.95
CA ASP A 84 -3.94 -15.05 -6.70
C ASP A 84 -3.68 -16.03 -7.83
N ARG A 85 -4.66 -16.28 -8.70
CA ARG A 85 -4.47 -17.16 -9.87
C ARG A 85 -3.66 -16.49 -10.95
N ARG A 86 -3.91 -15.19 -11.19
CA ARG A 86 -3.15 -14.40 -12.17
C ARG A 86 -1.83 -13.94 -11.60
N PHE A 87 -1.82 -13.53 -10.34
CA PHE A 87 -0.68 -12.91 -9.65
C PHE A 87 -0.39 -13.66 -8.34
N PRO A 88 0.22 -14.84 -8.42
CA PRO A 88 0.38 -15.70 -7.26
C PRO A 88 1.35 -15.13 -6.22
N PRO A 89 1.14 -15.40 -4.91
CA PRO A 89 1.95 -14.83 -3.83
C PRO A 89 3.45 -15.12 -3.93
N HIS A 90 3.86 -16.26 -4.43
CA HIS A 90 5.27 -16.67 -4.44
C HIS A 90 6.17 -15.85 -5.38
N ARG A 91 5.59 -15.08 -6.31
CA ARG A 91 6.29 -14.17 -7.20
C ARG A 91 5.68 -12.77 -7.20
N ASN A 92 5.15 -12.38 -6.07
CA ASN A 92 4.41 -11.13 -5.94
C ASN A 92 5.30 -10.06 -5.30
N PRO A 93 5.53 -8.92 -5.97
CA PRO A 93 6.34 -7.84 -5.41
C PRO A 93 5.65 -7.12 -4.26
N GLY A 94 4.37 -7.36 -4.06
CA GLY A 94 3.48 -6.64 -3.20
C GLY A 94 2.51 -5.76 -4.01
N VAL A 95 1.28 -5.71 -3.55
CA VAL A 95 0.22 -4.90 -4.17
C VAL A 95 -0.47 -4.09 -3.08
N ILE A 96 -0.68 -2.82 -3.33
CA ILE A 96 -1.54 -1.95 -2.52
C ILE A 96 -2.65 -1.44 -3.43
N ARG A 97 -3.86 -1.88 -3.19
CA ARG A 97 -5.03 -1.34 -3.86
C ARG A 97 -5.60 -0.18 -3.04
N LEU A 98 -5.69 0.97 -3.66
CA LEU A 98 -6.25 2.16 -3.04
C LEU A 98 -7.78 2.12 -3.07
N ALA A 99 -8.40 2.73 -2.07
CA ALA A 99 -9.85 2.90 -2.04
C ALA A 99 -10.35 3.75 -3.23
N ALA A 100 -11.59 3.51 -3.64
CA ALA A 100 -12.25 4.35 -4.62
C ALA A 100 -12.30 5.80 -4.13
N GLY A 101 -11.96 6.76 -5.00
CA GLY A 101 -11.90 8.17 -4.63
C GLY A 101 -10.57 8.65 -4.03
N ALA A 102 -9.62 7.75 -3.75
CA ALA A 102 -8.25 8.12 -3.41
C ALA A 102 -7.53 8.60 -4.68
N ASP A 103 -7.79 9.82 -5.08
CA ASP A 103 -7.34 10.40 -6.34
C ASP A 103 -6.23 11.46 -6.17
N GLY A 104 -5.66 11.51 -4.98
CA GLY A 104 -4.62 12.47 -4.65
C GLY A 104 -5.11 13.84 -4.21
N ARG A 105 -6.40 14.05 -4.03
CA ARG A 105 -6.93 15.33 -3.50
C ARG A 105 -6.55 15.54 -2.04
N ASP A 106 -6.39 14.44 -1.31
CA ASP A 106 -5.85 14.42 0.05
C ASP A 106 -4.53 13.64 0.04
N ASP A 107 -3.50 14.30 -0.46
CA ASP A 107 -2.16 13.70 -0.59
C ASP A 107 -1.53 13.37 0.77
N GLU A 108 -1.72 14.19 1.78
CA GLU A 108 -1.16 13.94 3.11
C GLU A 108 -1.85 12.76 3.78
N GLY A 109 -3.18 12.67 3.69
CA GLY A 109 -3.94 11.53 4.19
C GLY A 109 -3.52 10.23 3.51
N LEU A 110 -3.36 10.25 2.20
CA LEU A 110 -2.88 9.10 1.43
C LEU A 110 -1.49 8.64 1.86
N ARG A 111 -0.54 9.57 1.94
CA ARG A 111 0.84 9.27 2.40
C ARG A 111 0.85 8.68 3.80
N ARG A 112 0.07 9.27 4.70
CA ARG A 112 -0.03 8.81 6.08
C ARG A 112 -0.60 7.40 6.15
N SER A 113 -1.71 7.14 5.47
CA SER A 113 -2.35 5.81 5.46
C SER A 113 -1.41 4.74 4.93
N LEU A 114 -0.72 5.00 3.83
CA LEU A 114 0.25 4.07 3.27
C LEU A 114 1.45 3.86 4.20
N THR A 115 1.96 4.92 4.81
CA THR A 115 3.06 4.82 5.77
C THR A 115 2.68 3.95 6.97
N ILE A 116 1.51 4.17 7.54
CA ILE A 116 1.01 3.38 8.67
C ILE A 116 0.81 1.92 8.28
N ALA A 117 0.21 1.66 7.11
CA ALA A 117 0.05 0.29 6.60
C ALA A 117 1.40 -0.43 6.47
N LEU A 118 2.41 0.24 5.94
CA LEU A 118 3.76 -0.32 5.83
C LEU A 118 4.39 -0.57 7.19
N MET A 119 4.21 0.32 8.16
CA MET A 119 4.70 0.14 9.53
C MET A 119 4.03 -1.06 10.21
N ILE A 120 2.71 -1.18 10.08
CA ILE A 120 1.93 -2.29 10.65
C ILE A 120 2.33 -3.63 10.03
N THR A 121 2.62 -3.66 8.74
CA THR A 121 3.05 -4.89 8.06
C THR A 121 4.50 -5.28 8.37
N GLY A 122 5.26 -4.39 8.97
CA GLY A 122 6.70 -4.60 9.20
C GLY A 122 7.55 -4.57 7.94
N SER A 123 7.04 -3.97 6.86
CA SER A 123 7.70 -3.95 5.55
C SER A 123 8.63 -2.74 5.42
N PHE A 124 9.64 -2.69 6.27
CA PHE A 124 10.58 -1.59 6.34
C PHE A 124 11.65 -1.71 5.26
N GLY A 125 11.73 -0.70 4.40
CA GLY A 125 12.85 -0.54 3.46
C GLY A 125 12.88 -1.51 2.29
N SER A 126 11.86 -2.36 2.13
CA SER A 126 11.77 -3.33 1.05
C SER A 126 10.36 -3.41 0.47
N TRP A 127 10.20 -4.28 -0.50
CA TRP A 127 8.90 -4.59 -1.08
C TRP A 127 8.10 -5.56 -0.20
N LEU A 128 6.79 -5.61 -0.43
CA LEU A 128 5.84 -6.45 0.31
C LEU A 128 5.74 -7.86 -0.31
N ILE A 129 6.85 -8.56 -0.43
CA ILE A 129 6.85 -9.86 -1.13
C ILE A 129 5.70 -10.75 -0.63
N GLY A 130 4.87 -11.18 -1.56
CA GLY A 130 3.76 -12.09 -1.29
C GLY A 130 2.55 -11.46 -0.60
N LYS A 131 2.57 -10.17 -0.28
CA LYS A 131 1.49 -9.51 0.43
C LYS A 131 0.68 -8.60 -0.47
N LYS A 132 -0.62 -8.57 -0.22
CA LYS A 132 -1.58 -7.68 -0.90
C LYS A 132 -2.34 -6.92 0.16
N ILE A 133 -2.29 -5.60 0.08
CA ILE A 133 -3.02 -4.69 0.95
C ILE A 133 -4.17 -4.10 0.16
N ASP A 134 -5.39 -4.28 0.64
CA ASP A 134 -6.60 -3.80 0.00
C ASP A 134 -7.29 -2.76 0.87
N PHE A 135 -7.21 -1.48 0.47
CA PHE A 135 -7.96 -0.40 1.10
C PHE A 135 -9.35 -0.33 0.50
N THR A 136 -10.35 -0.78 1.25
CA THR A 136 -11.76 -0.62 0.84
C THR A 136 -12.29 0.76 1.20
N SER A 137 -11.67 1.44 2.16
CA SER A 137 -11.83 2.85 2.47
C SER A 137 -10.49 3.38 3.03
N PRO A 138 -10.29 4.71 3.16
CA PRO A 138 -9.04 5.24 3.68
C PRO A 138 -8.68 4.76 5.09
N ASP A 139 -9.68 4.34 5.86
CA ASP A 139 -9.54 3.93 7.27
C ASP A 139 -9.80 2.44 7.51
N TYR A 140 -9.90 1.66 6.46
CA TYR A 140 -10.11 0.21 6.54
C TYR A 140 -9.31 -0.51 5.47
N PHE A 141 -8.45 -1.44 5.86
CA PHE A 141 -7.71 -2.27 4.91
C PHE A 141 -7.56 -3.70 5.38
N THR A 142 -7.32 -4.58 4.42
CA THR A 142 -7.00 -5.97 4.67
C THR A 142 -5.61 -6.28 4.15
N ILE A 143 -4.89 -7.18 4.85
CA ILE A 143 -3.62 -7.72 4.40
C ILE A 143 -3.86 -9.20 4.09
N HIS A 144 -3.48 -9.61 2.89
CA HIS A 144 -3.62 -10.98 2.41
C HIS A 144 -2.29 -11.47 1.87
N ASP A 145 -1.86 -12.66 2.28
CA ASP A 145 -0.59 -13.27 1.87
C ASP A 145 -0.76 -14.61 1.13
N GLY A 146 -1.98 -14.94 0.73
CA GLY A 146 -2.34 -16.21 0.11
C GLY A 146 -2.78 -17.29 1.09
N TYR A 147 -2.49 -17.14 2.37
CA TYR A 147 -2.81 -18.12 3.42
C TYR A 147 -3.70 -17.54 4.51
N SER A 148 -3.45 -16.31 4.90
CA SER A 148 -4.18 -15.62 5.96
C SER A 148 -4.68 -14.27 5.48
N LYS A 149 -5.69 -13.76 6.16
CA LYS A 149 -6.26 -12.44 5.93
C LYS A 149 -6.40 -11.72 7.26
N ARG A 150 -5.74 -10.57 7.38
CA ARG A 150 -5.83 -9.69 8.55
C ARG A 150 -6.63 -8.44 8.15
N ARG A 151 -7.56 -8.05 8.99
CA ARG A 151 -8.42 -6.87 8.78
C ARG A 151 -8.07 -5.81 9.78
N MET A 152 -7.85 -4.59 9.31
CA MET A 152 -7.45 -3.46 10.15
C MET A 152 -8.35 -2.26 9.90
N ARG A 153 -8.68 -1.56 10.96
CA ARG A 153 -9.58 -0.42 10.92
C ARG A 153 -9.07 0.72 11.81
N TRP A 154 -9.15 1.92 11.29
CA TRP A 154 -8.96 3.14 12.04
C TRP A 154 -10.25 3.48 12.78
N ILE A 155 -10.15 3.77 14.06
CA ILE A 155 -11.27 4.21 14.87
C ILE A 155 -10.92 5.56 15.48
N ALA A 156 -11.67 6.60 15.08
CA ALA A 156 -11.60 7.91 15.66
C ALA A 156 -12.61 7.99 16.81
N HIS A 157 -12.14 7.99 18.06
CA HIS A 157 -13.00 8.12 19.24
C HIS A 157 -12.27 8.84 20.37
N GLN A 158 -13.04 9.36 21.33
CA GLN A 158 -12.51 10.01 22.51
C GLN A 158 -12.06 8.97 23.54
N PRO A 159 -10.92 9.16 24.23
CA PRO A 159 -9.99 10.30 24.11
C PRO A 159 -8.90 10.12 23.06
N ALA A 160 -8.79 8.98 22.43
CA ALA A 160 -7.70 8.69 21.50
C ALA A 160 -8.19 8.01 20.22
N GLU A 161 -7.52 8.30 19.14
CA GLU A 161 -7.68 7.59 17.87
C GLU A 161 -6.77 6.36 17.87
N GLU A 162 -7.25 5.24 17.35
CA GLU A 162 -6.46 4.01 17.33
C GLU A 162 -6.73 3.14 16.10
N TRP A 163 -5.75 2.34 15.76
CA TRP A 163 -5.92 1.24 14.82
C TRP A 163 -6.28 -0.03 15.57
N VAL A 164 -7.20 -0.78 15.02
CA VAL A 164 -7.65 -2.05 15.58
C VAL A 164 -7.57 -3.16 14.54
N GLU A 165 -7.42 -4.39 14.99
CA GLU A 165 -7.38 -5.59 14.16
C GLU A 165 -8.54 -6.51 14.53
N ASP A 166 -9.14 -7.16 13.52
CA ASP A 166 -10.17 -8.17 13.71
C ASP A 166 -9.55 -9.45 14.27
N GLU A 167 -10.06 -9.90 15.41
CA GLU A 167 -9.60 -11.14 16.07
C GLU A 167 -10.19 -12.42 15.48
N SER A 168 -11.18 -12.27 14.60
CA SER A 168 -11.88 -13.45 14.05
C SER A 168 -11.10 -14.23 13.01
#